data_d7b00ceb6c22b4f75786c5405b5c72bf
#
_entry.id   d7b00ceb6c22b4f75786c5405b5c72bf
#
_cell.length_a   1.000
_cell.length_b   1.000
_cell.length_c   1.000
_cell.angle_alpha   90.00
_cell.angle_beta   90.00
_cell.angle_gamma   90.00
#
_symmetry.space_group_name_H-M   'P 1'
#
loop_
_entity.id
_entity.type
_entity.pdbx_description
1 polymer ?
#
loop_
_entity_poly.entity_id
_entity_poly.type
_entity_poly.pdbx_seq_one_letter_code
_entity_poly.pdbx_strand_id
1 'polypeptide(L)'
;PWIVVGFWNAAIGFLIMRFAADPVVAVLPAAAGIRGDEVVTASTAILLCIRNELPDRMVRNLEPMLAGLAAAGVGNLFHIYVLSDTGDAGIAAEETARFGALAARWRDRIEITYRRRDLNTGYKAGNIRDFCQRWGDDHDFAVTLDADSFMTADAVLRRRSNGRLLVGA
;
A
#
# COMPACT_ATOMS: atom_id res chain seq x y z
N PRO A 1 30.84 2.87 -0.41
CA PRO A 1 30.34 1.53 -0.78
C PRO A 1 28.88 1.55 -1.27
N TRP A 2 27.95 2.23 -0.59
CA TRP A 2 26.54 2.28 -0.96
C TRP A 2 26.25 2.93 -2.32
N ILE A 3 27.02 3.96 -2.70
CA ILE A 3 26.91 4.63 -4.00
C ILE A 3 27.21 3.65 -5.14
N VAL A 4 28.19 2.74 -4.97
CA VAL A 4 28.55 1.74 -5.97
C VAL A 4 27.42 0.71 -6.16
N VAL A 5 26.80 0.28 -5.06
CA VAL A 5 25.63 -0.63 -5.11
C VAL A 5 24.46 0.06 -5.81
N GLY A 6 24.18 1.33 -5.47
CA GLY A 6 23.14 2.13 -6.13
C GLY A 6 23.38 2.29 -7.63
N PHE A 7 24.63 2.58 -8.03
CA PHE A 7 25.01 2.70 -9.44
C PHE A 7 24.78 1.38 -10.21
N TRP A 8 25.24 0.26 -9.68
CA TRP A 8 25.06 -1.04 -10.34
C TRP A 8 23.59 -1.46 -10.42
N ASN A 9 22.82 -1.22 -9.37
CA ASN A 9 21.38 -1.49 -9.42
C ASN A 9 20.68 -0.64 -10.50
N ALA A 10 21.03 0.64 -10.61
CA ALA A 10 20.49 1.51 -11.64
C ALA A 10 20.92 1.07 -13.05
N ALA A 11 22.20 0.69 -13.25
CA ALA A 11 22.72 0.22 -14.53
C ALA A 11 22.05 -1.10 -14.95
N ILE A 12 21.95 -2.08 -14.05
CA ILE A 12 21.28 -3.36 -14.31
C ILE A 12 19.79 -3.14 -14.62
N GLY A 13 19.10 -2.34 -13.81
CA GLY A 13 17.69 -2.00 -14.03
C GLY A 13 17.47 -1.33 -15.39
N PHE A 14 18.34 -0.38 -15.76
CA PHE A 14 18.30 0.26 -17.07
C PHE A 14 18.46 -0.74 -18.22
N LEU A 15 19.46 -1.63 -18.13
CA LEU A 15 19.71 -2.65 -19.15
C LEU A 15 18.51 -3.60 -19.28
N ILE A 16 17.94 -4.05 -18.17
CA ILE A 16 16.75 -4.91 -18.18
C ILE A 16 15.58 -4.19 -18.83
N MET A 17 15.29 -2.95 -18.44
CA MET A 17 14.19 -2.17 -19.02
C MET A 17 14.38 -1.87 -20.51
N ARG A 18 15.63 -1.75 -20.98
CA ARG A 18 15.95 -1.38 -22.37
C ARG A 18 16.01 -2.58 -23.31
N PHE A 19 16.43 -3.74 -22.83
CA PHE A 19 16.77 -4.88 -23.67
C PHE A 19 15.95 -6.15 -23.39
N ALA A 20 15.31 -6.29 -22.22
CA ALA A 20 14.45 -7.45 -21.96
C ALA A 20 13.13 -7.34 -22.72
N ALA A 21 12.67 -8.43 -23.30
CA ALA A 21 11.38 -8.51 -23.98
C ALA A 21 10.21 -8.24 -22.99
N ASP A 22 10.34 -8.77 -21.76
CA ASP A 22 9.47 -8.46 -20.62
C ASP A 22 10.35 -8.18 -19.40
N PRO A 23 10.53 -6.91 -19.02
CA PRO A 23 11.36 -6.53 -17.88
C PRO A 23 10.85 -7.09 -16.55
N VAL A 24 9.53 -7.26 -16.39
CA VAL A 24 8.93 -7.79 -15.17
C VAL A 24 9.29 -9.28 -15.01
N VAL A 25 9.10 -10.05 -16.06
CA VAL A 25 9.44 -11.48 -16.08
C VAL A 25 10.95 -11.71 -15.95
N ALA A 26 11.78 -10.82 -16.50
CA ALA A 26 13.23 -10.92 -16.37
C ALA A 26 13.71 -10.80 -14.91
N VAL A 27 13.04 -9.95 -14.11
CA VAL A 27 13.35 -9.76 -12.68
C VAL A 27 12.60 -10.77 -11.80
N LEU A 28 11.39 -11.12 -12.19
CA LEU A 28 10.50 -12.02 -11.46
C LEU A 28 9.93 -13.08 -12.41
N PRO A 29 10.64 -14.20 -12.63
CA PRO A 29 10.18 -15.26 -13.54
C PRO A 29 8.81 -15.84 -13.20
N ALA A 30 8.41 -15.82 -11.92
CA ALA A 30 7.08 -16.24 -11.48
C ALA A 30 5.94 -15.39 -12.09
N ALA A 31 6.25 -14.18 -12.56
CA ALA A 31 5.29 -13.31 -13.23
C ALA A 31 4.89 -13.79 -14.64
N ALA A 32 5.64 -14.70 -15.25
CA ALA A 32 5.33 -15.23 -16.58
C ALA A 32 3.98 -15.98 -16.66
N GLY A 33 3.50 -16.50 -15.53
CA GLY A 33 2.21 -17.21 -15.44
C GLY A 33 0.99 -16.30 -15.24
N ILE A 34 1.18 -15.00 -15.09
CA ILE A 34 0.11 -14.05 -14.76
C ILE A 34 -0.50 -13.51 -16.04
N ARG A 35 -1.76 -13.83 -16.26
CA ARG A 35 -2.51 -13.43 -17.47
C ARG A 35 -3.25 -12.11 -17.35
N GLY A 36 -3.39 -11.56 -16.13
CA GLY A 36 -4.07 -10.29 -15.87
C GLY A 36 -5.60 -10.35 -15.91
N ASP A 37 -6.17 -11.50 -16.26
CA ASP A 37 -7.61 -11.79 -16.26
C ASP A 37 -8.06 -12.66 -15.07
N GLU A 38 -7.16 -12.88 -14.12
CA GLU A 38 -7.44 -13.70 -12.93
C GLU A 38 -8.43 -12.98 -12.01
N VAL A 39 -9.45 -13.73 -11.56
CA VAL A 39 -10.43 -13.21 -10.62
C VAL A 39 -9.76 -12.95 -9.26
N VAL A 40 -9.87 -11.72 -8.81
CA VAL A 40 -9.39 -11.31 -7.49
C VAL A 40 -10.37 -11.81 -6.43
N THR A 41 -9.96 -12.74 -5.57
CA THR A 41 -10.83 -13.36 -4.55
C THR A 41 -10.33 -13.16 -3.12
N ALA A 42 -9.03 -12.99 -2.90
CA ALA A 42 -8.44 -12.89 -1.58
C ALA A 42 -8.62 -11.49 -0.95
N SER A 43 -8.73 -11.37 0.35
CA SER A 43 -8.83 -10.11 1.08
C SER A 43 -7.44 -9.45 1.22
N THR A 44 -7.36 -8.13 1.08
CA THR A 44 -6.08 -7.42 1.13
C THR A 44 -6.16 -6.15 1.97
N ALA A 45 -5.35 -6.07 3.02
CA ALA A 45 -5.12 -4.84 3.76
C ALA A 45 -4.10 -3.94 3.04
N ILE A 46 -4.39 -2.66 2.89
CA ILE A 46 -3.43 -1.64 2.44
C ILE A 46 -3.06 -0.78 3.63
N LEU A 47 -1.81 -0.86 4.07
CA LEU A 47 -1.31 -0.20 5.27
C LEU A 47 -0.59 1.09 4.89
N LEU A 48 -1.18 2.24 5.16
CA LEU A 48 -0.55 3.54 5.02
C LEU A 48 0.02 3.97 6.36
N CYS A 49 1.34 3.83 6.54
CA CYS A 49 2.03 4.23 7.76
C CYS A 49 2.41 5.71 7.67
N ILE A 50 1.91 6.53 8.59
CA ILE A 50 2.07 8.00 8.58
C ILE A 50 2.60 8.53 9.90
N ARG A 51 3.32 9.67 9.84
CA ARG A 51 3.81 10.39 11.02
C ARG A 51 4.08 11.85 10.73
N ASN A 52 3.25 12.76 11.27
CA ASN A 52 3.36 14.21 11.08
C ASN A 52 3.38 14.65 9.59
N GLU A 53 2.66 13.90 8.74
CA GLU A 53 2.52 14.18 7.32
C GLU A 53 1.32 15.10 7.03
N LEU A 54 1.27 15.68 5.84
CA LEU A 54 0.14 16.52 5.42
C LEU A 54 -1.06 15.64 4.97
N PRO A 55 -2.18 15.62 5.72
CA PRO A 55 -3.31 14.73 5.43
C PRO A 55 -3.92 14.93 4.04
N ASP A 56 -4.02 16.17 3.57
CA ASP A 56 -4.58 16.49 2.25
C ASP A 56 -3.79 15.87 1.09
N ARG A 57 -2.47 15.81 1.21
CA ARG A 57 -1.62 15.17 0.20
C ARG A 57 -1.89 13.67 0.13
N MET A 58 -1.98 13.04 1.29
CA MET A 58 -2.22 11.59 1.38
C MET A 58 -3.60 11.22 0.84
N VAL A 59 -4.64 11.98 1.19
CA VAL A 59 -5.99 11.79 0.65
C VAL A 59 -5.98 11.89 -0.87
N ARG A 60 -5.34 12.93 -1.44
CA ARG A 60 -5.21 13.07 -2.91
C ARG A 60 -4.48 11.91 -3.57
N ASN A 61 -3.46 11.34 -2.91
CA ASN A 61 -2.70 10.20 -3.44
C ASN A 61 -3.50 8.89 -3.37
N LEU A 62 -4.38 8.72 -2.39
CA LEU A 62 -5.23 7.52 -2.24
C LEU A 62 -6.41 7.52 -3.22
N GLU A 63 -7.00 8.67 -3.53
CA GLU A 63 -8.21 8.79 -4.35
C GLU A 63 -8.16 8.02 -5.69
N PRO A 64 -7.10 8.12 -6.52
CA PRO A 64 -7.04 7.40 -7.79
C PRO A 64 -7.03 5.87 -7.61
N MET A 65 -6.36 5.39 -6.55
CA MET A 65 -6.34 3.97 -6.22
C MET A 65 -7.72 3.48 -5.78
N LEU A 66 -8.38 4.21 -4.88
CA LEU A 66 -9.73 3.89 -4.40
C LEU A 66 -10.73 3.88 -5.56
N ALA A 67 -10.68 4.91 -6.41
CA ALA A 67 -11.55 5.00 -7.58
C ALA A 67 -11.34 3.84 -8.56
N GLY A 68 -10.09 3.47 -8.81
CA GLY A 68 -9.76 2.35 -9.70
C GLY A 68 -10.18 1.00 -9.13
N LEU A 69 -9.98 0.73 -7.84
CA LEU A 69 -10.42 -0.51 -7.18
C LEU A 69 -11.96 -0.63 -7.18
N ALA A 70 -12.67 0.46 -6.93
CA ALA A 70 -14.12 0.51 -7.01
C ALA A 70 -14.63 0.31 -8.44
N ALA A 71 -14.00 0.94 -9.43
CA ALA A 71 -14.34 0.78 -10.85
C ALA A 71 -14.10 -0.65 -11.36
N ALA A 72 -13.08 -1.32 -10.83
CA ALA A 72 -12.80 -2.74 -11.10
C ALA A 72 -13.78 -3.71 -10.40
N GLY A 73 -14.70 -3.20 -9.56
CA GLY A 73 -15.69 -4.01 -8.84
C GLY A 73 -15.10 -4.89 -7.71
N VAL A 74 -13.86 -4.60 -7.29
CA VAL A 74 -13.14 -5.39 -6.28
C VAL A 74 -12.91 -4.65 -4.95
N GLY A 75 -13.50 -3.48 -4.80
CA GLY A 75 -13.27 -2.61 -3.64
C GLY A 75 -13.56 -3.28 -2.30
N ASN A 76 -14.58 -4.14 -2.25
CA ASN A 76 -14.95 -4.90 -1.05
C ASN A 76 -13.92 -5.95 -0.60
N LEU A 77 -12.92 -6.24 -1.44
CA LEU A 77 -11.80 -7.13 -1.10
C LEU A 77 -10.59 -6.37 -0.56
N PHE A 78 -10.68 -5.05 -0.48
CA PHE A 78 -9.62 -4.17 0.01
C PHE A 78 -10.07 -3.37 1.22
N HIS A 79 -9.23 -3.34 2.23
CA HIS A 79 -9.40 -2.50 3.41
C HIS A 79 -8.18 -1.59 3.57
N ILE A 80 -8.38 -0.29 3.65
CA ILE A 80 -7.30 0.68 3.83
C ILE A 80 -7.14 0.97 5.31
N TYR A 81 -5.96 0.75 5.85
CA TYR A 81 -5.62 1.10 7.22
C TYR A 81 -4.64 2.27 7.23
N VAL A 82 -5.09 3.40 7.73
CA VAL A 82 -4.24 4.56 7.98
C VAL A 82 -3.70 4.46 9.38
N LEU A 83 -2.43 4.09 9.50
CA LEU A 83 -1.75 3.76 10.74
C LEU A 83 -0.87 4.94 11.17
N SER A 84 -1.40 5.80 12.04
CA SER A 84 -0.74 7.03 12.45
C SER A 84 0.09 6.87 13.72
N ASP A 85 1.33 7.39 13.64
CA ASP A 85 2.26 7.61 14.76
C ASP A 85 2.49 9.13 14.99
N THR A 86 1.56 9.96 14.56
CA THR A 86 1.65 11.42 14.64
C THR A 86 1.60 11.88 16.09
N GLY A 87 2.64 12.61 16.50
CA GLY A 87 2.75 13.20 17.84
C GLY A 87 2.18 14.60 17.94
N ASP A 88 2.12 15.35 16.83
CA ASP A 88 1.55 16.69 16.80
C ASP A 88 0.03 16.65 16.91
N ALA A 89 -0.53 17.34 17.90
CA ALA A 89 -1.95 17.30 18.19
C ALA A 89 -2.79 18.00 17.11
N GLY A 90 -2.27 19.06 16.49
CA GLY A 90 -2.94 19.79 15.41
C GLY A 90 -3.05 18.93 14.15
N ILE A 91 -1.94 18.31 13.74
CA ILE A 91 -1.90 17.40 12.59
C ILE A 91 -2.80 16.19 12.87
N ALA A 92 -2.76 15.60 14.06
CA ALA A 92 -3.59 14.46 14.44
C ALA A 92 -5.09 14.75 14.37
N ALA A 93 -5.52 15.97 14.77
CA ALA A 93 -6.90 16.40 14.64
C ALA A 93 -7.30 16.54 13.16
N GLU A 94 -6.42 17.08 12.33
CA GLU A 94 -6.64 17.19 10.89
C GLU A 94 -6.67 15.81 10.21
N GLU A 95 -5.76 14.89 10.56
CA GLU A 95 -5.80 13.49 10.11
C GLU A 95 -7.16 12.84 10.41
N THR A 96 -7.63 12.96 11.65
CA THR A 96 -8.92 12.41 12.07
C THR A 96 -10.07 12.95 11.23
N ALA A 97 -10.11 14.26 11.00
CA ALA A 97 -11.15 14.89 10.20
C ALA A 97 -11.08 14.46 8.72
N ARG A 98 -9.89 14.47 8.11
CA ARG A 98 -9.71 14.18 6.69
C ARG A 98 -9.94 12.70 6.37
N PHE A 99 -9.36 11.80 7.14
CA PHE A 99 -9.56 10.36 6.93
C PHE A 99 -10.96 9.90 7.35
N GLY A 100 -11.57 10.53 8.35
CA GLY A 100 -12.98 10.32 8.68
C GLY A 100 -13.92 10.69 7.53
N ALA A 101 -13.69 11.85 6.90
CA ALA A 101 -14.46 12.28 5.73
C ALA A 101 -14.23 11.36 4.52
N LEU A 102 -12.99 10.90 4.30
CA LEU A 102 -12.66 9.94 3.26
C LEU A 102 -13.38 8.61 3.49
N ALA A 103 -13.31 8.06 4.70
CA ALA A 103 -13.99 6.82 5.08
C ALA A 103 -15.52 6.91 4.87
N ALA A 104 -16.15 8.01 5.29
CA ALA A 104 -17.57 8.24 5.09
C ALA A 104 -17.97 8.25 3.61
N ARG A 105 -17.14 8.85 2.74
CA ARG A 105 -17.38 8.93 1.29
C ARG A 105 -17.26 7.58 0.59
N TRP A 106 -16.38 6.70 1.08
CA TRP A 106 -16.07 5.41 0.45
C TRP A 106 -16.74 4.18 1.10
N ARG A 107 -17.44 4.36 2.24
CA ARG A 107 -17.94 3.28 3.10
C ARG A 107 -18.72 2.17 2.38
N ASP A 108 -19.46 2.50 1.31
CA ASP A 108 -20.29 1.55 0.58
C ASP A 108 -19.50 0.77 -0.50
N ARG A 109 -18.21 1.09 -0.67
CA ARG A 109 -17.35 0.52 -1.72
C ARG A 109 -16.05 -0.05 -1.21
N ILE A 110 -15.37 0.66 -0.31
CA ILE A 110 -14.06 0.29 0.24
C ILE A 110 -14.04 0.72 1.70
N GLU A 111 -13.68 -0.17 2.59
CA GLU A 111 -13.51 0.14 4.00
C GLU A 111 -12.21 0.88 4.26
N ILE A 112 -12.26 1.93 5.10
CA ILE A 112 -11.11 2.74 5.48
C ILE A 112 -11.12 2.93 6.98
N THR A 113 -10.07 2.46 7.65
CA THR A 113 -9.88 2.60 9.10
C THR A 113 -8.71 3.52 9.38
N TYR A 114 -8.96 4.59 10.15
CA TYR A 114 -7.89 5.42 10.71
C TYR A 114 -7.64 5.00 12.16
N ARG A 115 -6.38 4.74 12.50
CA ARG A 115 -5.95 4.45 13.87
C ARG A 115 -4.67 5.21 14.19
N ARG A 116 -4.68 5.94 15.30
CA ARG A 116 -3.49 6.59 15.87
C ARG A 116 -3.06 5.85 17.13
N ARG A 117 -1.75 5.68 17.31
CA ARG A 117 -1.15 5.21 18.57
C ARG A 117 -0.73 6.38 19.43
N ASP A 118 -0.88 6.23 20.76
CA ASP A 118 -0.38 7.23 21.73
C ASP A 118 1.15 7.18 21.87
N LEU A 119 1.73 5.98 21.74
CA LEU A 119 3.16 5.75 21.85
C LEU A 119 3.72 5.13 20.58
N ASN A 120 4.74 5.78 20.00
CA ASN A 120 5.43 5.31 18.80
C ASN A 120 6.51 4.27 19.14
N THR A 121 6.14 3.20 19.85
CA THR A 121 7.05 2.11 20.23
C THR A 121 7.40 1.27 19.00
N GLY A 122 8.69 1.11 18.72
CA GLY A 122 9.20 0.33 17.58
C GLY A 122 8.98 1.00 16.23
N TYR A 123 8.64 2.29 16.21
CA TYR A 123 8.48 3.08 14.97
C TYR A 123 7.54 2.40 13.95
N LYS A 124 7.83 2.49 12.65
CA LYS A 124 7.04 1.88 11.58
C LYS A 124 6.86 0.37 11.76
N ALA A 125 7.92 -0.35 12.15
CA ALA A 125 7.84 -1.79 12.39
C ALA A 125 6.90 -2.13 13.56
N GLY A 126 6.94 -1.34 14.64
CA GLY A 126 6.01 -1.47 15.77
C GLY A 126 4.57 -1.13 15.38
N ASN A 127 4.37 -0.20 14.47
CA ASN A 127 3.07 0.18 13.94
C ASN A 127 2.43 -0.96 13.11
N ILE A 128 3.22 -1.58 12.24
CA ILE A 128 2.80 -2.75 11.45
C ILE A 128 2.54 -3.95 12.37
N ARG A 129 3.40 -4.20 13.36
CA ARG A 129 3.17 -5.27 14.34
C ARG A 129 1.85 -5.11 15.10
N ASP A 130 1.53 -3.90 15.55
CA ASP A 130 0.25 -3.60 16.21
C ASP A 130 -0.95 -3.85 15.27
N PHE A 131 -0.81 -3.52 13.98
CA PHE A 131 -1.80 -3.89 12.96
C PHE A 131 -1.97 -5.42 12.87
N CYS A 132 -0.86 -6.17 12.73
CA CYS A 132 -0.91 -7.63 12.62
C CYS A 132 -1.58 -8.29 13.84
N GLN A 133 -1.35 -7.76 15.04
CA GLN A 133 -1.96 -8.26 16.27
C GLN A 133 -3.46 -7.99 16.38
N ARG A 134 -3.96 -6.94 15.74
CA ARG A 134 -5.38 -6.53 15.82
C ARG A 134 -6.24 -7.06 14.68
N TRP A 135 -5.69 -7.05 13.47
CA TRP A 135 -6.43 -7.27 12.22
C TRP A 135 -5.71 -8.19 11.23
N GLY A 136 -4.54 -8.73 11.61
CA GLY A 136 -3.75 -9.56 10.70
C GLY A 136 -4.49 -10.80 10.22
N ASP A 137 -5.31 -11.38 11.07
CA ASP A 137 -6.08 -12.60 10.75
C ASP A 137 -7.32 -12.32 9.87
N ASP A 138 -7.70 -11.06 9.70
CA ASP A 138 -8.86 -10.67 8.88
C ASP A 138 -8.53 -10.62 7.38
N HIS A 139 -7.25 -10.74 7.01
CA HIS A 139 -6.77 -10.54 5.65
C HIS A 139 -5.79 -11.62 5.19
N ASP A 140 -5.93 -12.02 3.91
CA ASP A 140 -4.99 -12.95 3.27
C ASP A 140 -3.65 -12.29 2.94
N PHE A 141 -3.67 -10.99 2.65
CA PHE A 141 -2.48 -10.21 2.27
C PHE A 141 -2.47 -8.83 2.90
N ALA A 142 -1.26 -8.29 3.09
CA ALA A 142 -1.05 -6.91 3.46
C ALA A 142 -0.03 -6.23 2.52
N VAL A 143 -0.34 -5.01 2.07
CA VAL A 143 0.55 -4.15 1.28
C VAL A 143 0.88 -2.92 2.10
N THR A 144 2.15 -2.70 2.38
CA THR A 144 2.59 -1.51 3.12
C THR A 144 2.97 -0.40 2.14
N LEU A 145 2.41 0.78 2.34
CA LEU A 145 2.73 2.01 1.61
C LEU A 145 3.40 3.03 2.55
N ASP A 146 4.32 3.80 1.99
CA ASP A 146 4.84 4.99 2.65
C ASP A 146 3.88 6.17 2.44
N ALA A 147 3.95 7.18 3.30
CA ALA A 147 3.06 8.34 3.29
C ALA A 147 3.11 9.16 1.98
N ASP A 148 4.25 9.13 1.29
CA ASP A 148 4.47 9.78 -0.01
C ASP A 148 4.22 8.89 -1.22
N SER A 149 3.88 7.61 -0.98
CA SER A 149 3.62 6.66 -2.04
C SER A 149 2.39 7.04 -2.86
N PHE A 150 2.56 6.97 -4.18
CA PHE A 150 1.46 7.03 -5.13
C PHE A 150 1.35 5.68 -5.83
N MET A 151 0.21 5.02 -5.70
CA MET A 151 -0.03 3.72 -6.31
C MET A 151 -1.40 3.71 -7.01
N THR A 152 -1.42 3.21 -8.23
CA THR A 152 -2.68 3.02 -8.98
C THR A 152 -3.33 1.68 -8.64
N ALA A 153 -4.62 1.56 -8.88
CA ALA A 153 -5.33 0.29 -8.73
C ALA A 153 -4.71 -0.82 -9.59
N ASP A 154 -4.28 -0.51 -10.81
CA ASP A 154 -3.61 -1.48 -11.69
C ASP A 154 -2.32 -2.02 -11.07
N ALA A 155 -1.53 -1.16 -10.42
CA ALA A 155 -0.30 -1.61 -9.76
C ALA A 155 -0.59 -2.53 -8.57
N VAL A 156 -1.64 -2.21 -7.80
CA VAL A 156 -2.11 -3.03 -6.66
C VAL A 156 -2.64 -4.38 -7.16
N LEU A 157 -3.47 -4.38 -8.18
CA LEU A 157 -4.07 -5.59 -8.75
C LEU A 157 -3.02 -6.50 -9.39
N ARG A 158 -2.04 -5.94 -10.10
CA ARG A 158 -0.91 -6.70 -10.66
C ARG A 158 -0.03 -7.30 -9.57
N ARG A 159 0.29 -6.56 -8.51
CA ARG A 159 1.05 -7.09 -7.37
C ARG A 159 0.33 -8.25 -6.69
N ARG A 160 -0.99 -8.22 -6.68
CA ARG A 160 -1.80 -9.27 -6.10
C ARG A 160 -1.85 -10.53 -6.96
N SER A 161 -1.96 -10.41 -8.27
CA SER A 161 -1.90 -11.56 -9.19
C SER A 161 -0.57 -12.30 -9.06
N ASN A 162 0.51 -11.61 -8.72
CA ASN A 162 1.83 -12.19 -8.44
C ASN A 162 1.94 -12.96 -7.11
N GLY A 163 0.86 -13.13 -6.38
CA GLY A 163 0.49 -14.11 -5.32
C GLY A 163 1.52 -14.62 -4.32
N ARG A 164 2.78 -14.16 -4.28
CA ARG A 164 3.83 -14.65 -3.36
C ARG A 164 4.79 -13.60 -2.83
N LEU A 165 4.60 -12.31 -3.05
CA LEU A 165 5.67 -11.32 -2.83
C LEU A 165 5.34 -10.21 -1.84
N LEU A 166 4.33 -10.35 -1.00
CA LEU A 166 3.99 -9.32 -0.01
C LEU A 166 4.25 -9.72 1.45
N VAL A 167 5.02 -10.77 1.66
CA VAL A 167 5.66 -11.02 2.96
C VAL A 167 7.11 -10.58 2.84
N GLY A 168 7.33 -9.29 2.83
CA GLY A 168 8.62 -8.71 3.12
C GLY A 168 8.84 -8.77 4.62
N ALA A 169 9.79 -9.60 5.05
CA ALA A 169 10.31 -9.64 6.41
C ALA A 169 10.92 -8.29 6.79
#